data_d3623c02e9cd4a4daf6d5df2347fb904
#
_entry.id   d3623c02e9cd4a4daf6d5df2347fb904
#
_cell.length_a   1.000
_cell.length_b   1.000
_cell.length_c   1.000
_cell.angle_alpha   90.00
_cell.angle_beta   90.00
_cell.angle_gamma   90.00
#
_symmetry.space_group_name_H-M   'P 1'
#
loop_
_entity.id
_entity.type
_entity.pdbx_description
1 polymer ?
#
loop_
_entity_poly.entity_id
_entity_poly.type
_entity_poly.pdbx_seq_one_letter_code
_entity_poly.pdbx_strand_id
1 'polypeptide(L)'
;MDTDQLIRTLAADNTQRAQPVGFVLMLALLAAAPVSLLMFFTELGVRPDVMTAMHNPFFGLKFAVTLALAASAIAVSLHLSRPEASLRGFVWWLLVPAGLLMAGISGEMMMPQRAPMMTRLVGNNSRACLISIPLMSLPLLAAALFGLRHGAPARPAVAGAIAGLAAAGLAATLYASHCTDDSPLFVATWYTIGTALVAAIGALIGSKVLRY
;
A
#
# COMPACT_ATOMS: atom_id res chain seq x y z
N MET A 1 32.75 -13.91 -35.18
CA MET A 1 32.70 -12.69 -34.39
C MET A 1 33.55 -12.94 -33.16
N ASP A 2 34.56 -12.12 -32.93
CA ASP A 2 35.51 -12.34 -31.84
C ASP A 2 34.85 -11.95 -30.50
N THR A 3 35.04 -12.73 -29.44
CA THR A 3 34.42 -12.52 -28.13
C THR A 3 34.78 -11.13 -27.55
N ASP A 4 36.00 -10.67 -27.79
CA ASP A 4 36.46 -9.36 -27.38
C ASP A 4 35.75 -8.22 -28.11
N GLN A 5 35.38 -8.41 -29.35
CA GLN A 5 34.63 -7.45 -30.14
C GLN A 5 33.18 -7.37 -29.64
N LEU A 6 32.58 -8.52 -29.27
CA LEU A 6 31.24 -8.56 -28.66
C LEU A 6 31.22 -7.84 -27.30
N ILE A 7 32.22 -8.09 -26.44
CA ILE A 7 32.36 -7.43 -25.14
C ILE A 7 32.47 -5.91 -25.31
N ARG A 8 33.28 -5.45 -26.27
CA ARG A 8 33.44 -4.00 -26.52
C ARG A 8 32.16 -3.35 -27.05
N THR A 9 31.41 -4.02 -27.93
CA THR A 9 30.12 -3.51 -28.44
C THR A 9 29.06 -3.46 -27.33
N LEU A 10 28.96 -4.49 -26.49
CA LEU A 10 28.05 -4.51 -25.36
C LEU A 10 28.43 -3.46 -24.28
N ALA A 11 29.72 -3.24 -24.05
CA ALA A 11 30.21 -2.22 -23.13
C ALA A 11 29.95 -0.78 -23.68
N ALA A 12 30.04 -0.59 -24.99
CA ALA A 12 29.76 0.70 -25.63
C ALA A 12 28.24 1.03 -25.67
N ASP A 13 27.37 0.03 -25.73
CA ASP A 13 25.93 0.20 -25.74
C ASP A 13 25.36 0.55 -24.33
N ASN A 14 26.13 0.33 -23.27
CA ASN A 14 25.70 0.58 -21.89
C ASN A 14 25.90 2.04 -21.42
N THR A 15 25.82 3.01 -22.33
CA THR A 15 26.00 4.44 -22.00
C THR A 15 24.72 5.12 -21.48
N GLN A 16 23.55 4.49 -21.59
CA GLN A 16 22.33 5.02 -20.99
C GLN A 16 22.31 4.70 -19.48
N ARG A 17 22.55 5.70 -18.66
CA ARG A 17 22.27 5.64 -17.22
C ARG A 17 20.78 5.42 -17.01
N ALA A 18 20.37 4.16 -16.85
CA ALA A 18 19.01 3.84 -16.45
C ALA A 18 18.69 4.52 -15.11
N GLN A 19 17.60 5.27 -15.06
CA GLN A 19 17.14 5.92 -13.83
C GLN A 19 16.91 4.83 -12.77
N PRO A 20 17.36 5.03 -11.53
CA PRO A 20 17.12 4.03 -10.48
C PRO A 20 15.62 3.87 -10.26
N VAL A 21 15.15 2.63 -10.31
CA VAL A 21 13.71 2.28 -10.19
C VAL A 21 13.07 2.91 -8.96
N GLY A 22 13.82 2.98 -7.86
CA GLY A 22 13.36 3.62 -6.63
C GLY A 22 13.05 5.11 -6.80
N PHE A 23 13.88 5.83 -7.55
CA PHE A 23 13.63 7.25 -7.82
C PHE A 23 12.38 7.45 -8.68
N VAL A 24 12.23 6.65 -9.75
CA VAL A 24 11.05 6.72 -10.63
C VAL A 24 9.77 6.35 -9.87
N LEU A 25 9.81 5.29 -9.05
CA LEU A 25 8.69 4.87 -8.23
C LEU A 25 8.26 5.96 -7.25
N MET A 26 9.19 6.54 -6.50
CA MET A 26 8.89 7.60 -5.53
C MET A 26 8.36 8.85 -6.21
N LEU A 27 8.95 9.26 -7.32
CA LEU A 27 8.49 10.41 -8.09
C LEU A 27 7.08 10.19 -8.65
N ALA A 28 6.81 9.00 -9.18
CA ALA A 28 5.48 8.64 -9.69
C ALA A 28 4.41 8.64 -8.59
N LEU A 29 4.72 8.08 -7.41
CA LEU A 29 3.82 8.11 -6.26
C LEU A 29 3.56 9.54 -5.77
N LEU A 30 4.61 10.36 -5.69
CA LEU A 30 4.47 11.78 -5.32
C LEU A 30 3.63 12.56 -6.33
N ALA A 31 3.76 12.27 -7.62
CA ALA A 31 2.95 12.89 -8.67
C ALA A 31 1.47 12.43 -8.63
N ALA A 32 1.20 11.20 -8.22
CA ALA A 32 -0.16 10.66 -8.10
C ALA A 32 -0.84 11.06 -6.77
N ALA A 33 -0.08 11.33 -5.71
CA ALA A 33 -0.63 11.68 -4.40
C ALA A 33 -1.61 12.87 -4.43
N PRO A 34 -1.35 13.99 -5.15
CA PRO A 34 -2.31 15.09 -5.28
C PRO A 34 -3.65 14.66 -5.87
N VAL A 35 -3.67 13.71 -6.81
CA VAL A 35 -4.92 13.20 -7.41
C VAL A 35 -5.74 12.46 -6.35
N SER A 36 -5.11 11.57 -5.57
CA SER A 36 -5.78 10.86 -4.48
C SER A 36 -6.24 11.82 -3.37
N LEU A 37 -5.45 12.84 -3.06
CA LEU A 37 -5.84 13.90 -2.11
C LEU A 37 -7.04 14.71 -2.63
N LEU A 38 -7.05 15.07 -3.90
CA LEU A 38 -8.18 15.77 -4.49
C LEU A 38 -9.46 14.93 -4.40
N MET A 39 -9.38 13.65 -4.78
CA MET A 39 -10.51 12.72 -4.64
C MET A 39 -10.97 12.63 -3.17
N PHE A 40 -10.04 12.56 -2.22
CA PHE A 40 -10.37 12.54 -0.80
C PHE A 40 -11.14 13.78 -0.37
N PHE A 41 -10.69 14.98 -0.71
CA PHE A 41 -11.34 16.22 -0.28
C PHE A 41 -12.65 16.52 -1.02
N THR A 42 -12.81 16.06 -2.26
CA THR A 42 -14.06 16.23 -3.02
C THR A 42 -15.17 15.29 -2.57
N GLU A 43 -14.83 14.06 -2.18
CA GLU A 43 -15.82 13.02 -1.87
C GLU A 43 -16.06 12.83 -0.37
N LEU A 44 -15.02 12.98 0.45
CA LEU A 44 -15.04 12.55 1.85
C LEU A 44 -14.76 13.71 2.82
N GLY A 45 -13.58 14.32 2.72
CA GLY A 45 -13.08 15.30 3.70
C GLY A 45 -12.67 14.66 5.04
N VAL A 46 -12.07 15.47 5.89
CA VAL A 46 -11.66 15.06 7.25
C VAL A 46 -12.89 15.03 8.17
N ARG A 47 -12.95 14.05 9.09
CA ARG A 47 -14.04 13.94 10.08
C ARG A 47 -14.11 15.20 10.97
N PRO A 48 -15.33 15.70 11.29
CA PRO A 48 -15.50 16.95 12.04
C PRO A 48 -15.02 16.88 13.49
N ASP A 49 -14.99 15.69 14.08
CA ASP A 49 -14.58 15.44 15.47
C ASP A 49 -13.12 14.99 15.61
N VAL A 50 -12.26 15.29 14.63
CA VAL A 50 -10.85 14.87 14.60
C VAL A 50 -10.08 15.25 15.88
N MET A 51 -10.32 16.44 16.44
CA MET A 51 -9.65 16.90 17.66
C MET A 51 -9.99 16.04 18.87
N THR A 52 -11.23 15.59 18.97
CA THR A 52 -11.65 14.64 20.04
C THR A 52 -11.11 13.24 19.76
N ALA A 53 -11.12 12.81 18.50
CA ALA A 53 -10.62 11.50 18.10
C ALA A 53 -9.11 11.33 18.36
N MET A 54 -8.32 12.40 18.33
CA MET A 54 -6.88 12.35 18.64
C MET A 54 -6.57 11.86 20.05
N HIS A 55 -7.52 11.97 20.99
CA HIS A 55 -7.37 11.43 22.35
C HIS A 55 -7.66 9.93 22.44
N ASN A 56 -8.19 9.33 21.36
CA ASN A 56 -8.42 7.89 21.29
C ASN A 56 -7.16 7.18 20.73
N PRO A 57 -6.50 6.30 21.51
CA PRO A 57 -5.30 5.60 21.06
C PRO A 57 -5.55 4.76 19.80
N PHE A 58 -6.75 4.23 19.62
CA PHE A 58 -7.11 3.43 18.44
C PHE A 58 -7.25 4.27 17.16
N PHE A 59 -7.55 5.57 17.29
CA PHE A 59 -7.47 6.50 16.16
C PHE A 59 -6.04 6.62 15.64
N GLY A 60 -5.05 6.82 16.54
CA GLY A 60 -3.64 6.84 16.18
C GLY A 60 -3.15 5.49 15.61
N LEU A 61 -3.65 4.38 16.16
CA LEU A 61 -3.32 3.04 15.70
C LEU A 61 -3.72 2.81 14.24
N LYS A 62 -4.86 3.32 13.77
CA LYS A 62 -5.26 3.22 12.34
C LYS A 62 -4.19 3.77 11.42
N PHE A 63 -3.65 4.96 11.74
CA PHE A 63 -2.57 5.57 10.96
C PHE A 63 -1.28 4.76 11.06
N ALA A 64 -0.93 4.28 12.26
CA ALA A 64 0.27 3.45 12.44
C ALA A 64 0.21 2.17 11.59
N VAL A 65 -0.93 1.47 11.57
CA VAL A 65 -1.13 0.24 10.78
C VAL A 65 -1.08 0.53 9.28
N THR A 66 -1.81 1.56 8.81
CA THR A 66 -1.89 1.86 7.37
C THR A 66 -0.57 2.43 6.83
N LEU A 67 0.11 3.28 7.58
CA LEU A 67 1.45 3.77 7.22
C LEU A 67 2.51 2.66 7.26
N ALA A 68 2.45 1.76 8.26
CA ALA A 68 3.33 0.59 8.30
C ALA A 68 3.09 -0.32 7.09
N LEU A 69 1.83 -0.52 6.66
CA LEU A 69 1.50 -1.26 5.45
C LEU A 69 2.08 -0.58 4.20
N ALA A 70 1.87 0.73 4.05
CA ALA A 70 2.40 1.48 2.92
C ALA A 70 3.93 1.42 2.87
N ALA A 71 4.61 1.72 3.98
CA ALA A 71 6.07 1.75 4.07
C ALA A 71 6.68 0.36 3.81
N SER A 72 6.16 -0.69 4.44
CA SER A 72 6.65 -2.06 4.23
C SER A 72 6.42 -2.53 2.81
N ALA A 73 5.25 -2.24 2.21
CA ALA A 73 4.95 -2.62 0.84
C ALA A 73 5.80 -1.83 -0.17
N ILE A 74 6.09 -0.54 0.05
CA ILE A 74 7.02 0.24 -0.77
C ILE A 74 8.43 -0.34 -0.67
N ALA A 75 8.92 -0.64 0.53
CA ALA A 75 10.24 -1.24 0.74
C ALA A 75 10.36 -2.59 0.02
N VAL A 76 9.34 -3.45 0.12
CA VAL A 76 9.30 -4.75 -0.58
C VAL A 76 9.23 -4.54 -2.10
N SER A 77 8.45 -3.57 -2.60
CA SER A 77 8.38 -3.23 -4.03
C SER A 77 9.74 -2.82 -4.59
N LEU A 78 10.47 -1.98 -3.86
CA LEU A 78 11.82 -1.55 -4.23
C LEU A 78 12.81 -2.72 -4.24
N HIS A 79 12.68 -3.65 -3.30
CA HIS A 79 13.50 -4.85 -3.29
C HIS A 79 13.19 -5.75 -4.50
N LEU A 80 11.91 -6.01 -4.77
CA LEU A 80 11.45 -6.88 -5.86
C LEU A 80 11.67 -6.30 -7.26
N SER A 81 11.96 -5.02 -7.38
CA SER A 81 12.30 -4.40 -8.67
C SER A 81 13.65 -4.87 -9.23
N ARG A 82 14.47 -5.53 -8.41
CA ARG A 82 15.77 -6.09 -8.82
C ARG A 82 15.58 -7.52 -9.33
N PRO A 83 16.20 -7.94 -10.46
CA PRO A 83 15.99 -9.26 -11.05
C PRO A 83 16.45 -10.43 -10.15
N GLU A 84 17.44 -10.19 -9.29
CA GLU A 84 17.99 -11.21 -8.38
C GLU A 84 17.33 -11.25 -7.00
N ALA A 85 16.29 -10.42 -6.78
CA ALA A 85 15.68 -10.27 -5.48
C ALA A 85 14.94 -11.54 -5.03
N SER A 86 15.35 -12.09 -3.88
CA SER A 86 14.63 -13.17 -3.23
C SER A 86 13.55 -12.62 -2.28
N LEU A 87 12.39 -13.26 -2.27
CA LEU A 87 11.30 -12.90 -1.34
C LEU A 87 11.64 -13.20 0.14
N ARG A 88 12.63 -14.09 0.39
CA ARG A 88 12.83 -14.74 1.68
C ARG A 88 13.15 -13.83 2.87
N GLY A 89 13.68 -12.64 2.68
CA GLY A 89 14.04 -11.75 3.81
C GLY A 89 13.06 -10.59 4.01
N PHE A 90 12.53 -10.06 2.91
CA PHE A 90 11.75 -8.81 2.93
C PHE A 90 10.24 -8.99 3.16
N VAL A 91 9.68 -10.17 2.91
CA VAL A 91 8.26 -10.48 3.15
C VAL A 91 7.89 -10.32 4.63
N TRP A 92 8.81 -10.56 5.55
CA TRP A 92 8.60 -10.40 6.98
C TRP A 92 8.20 -8.96 7.39
N TRP A 93 8.62 -7.96 6.62
CA TRP A 93 8.21 -6.58 6.84
C TRP A 93 6.70 -6.37 6.71
N LEU A 94 6.02 -7.18 5.89
CA LEU A 94 4.57 -7.14 5.76
C LEU A 94 3.82 -7.70 6.98
N LEU A 95 4.53 -8.35 7.91
CA LEU A 95 3.96 -8.77 9.20
C LEU A 95 3.90 -7.62 10.22
N VAL A 96 4.65 -6.55 10.02
CA VAL A 96 4.65 -5.39 10.94
C VAL A 96 3.26 -4.78 11.08
N PRO A 97 2.53 -4.42 10.00
CA PRO A 97 1.17 -3.90 10.13
C PRO A 97 0.22 -4.92 10.76
N ALA A 98 0.37 -6.22 10.45
CA ALA A 98 -0.45 -7.27 11.07
C ALA A 98 -0.17 -7.39 12.58
N GLY A 99 1.08 -7.32 13.00
CA GLY A 99 1.48 -7.33 14.41
C GLY A 99 0.92 -6.13 15.20
N LEU A 100 1.00 -4.92 14.62
CA LEU A 100 0.40 -3.72 15.19
C LEU A 100 -1.11 -3.85 15.34
N LEU A 101 -1.78 -4.40 14.34
CA LEU A 101 -3.21 -4.61 14.36
C LEU A 101 -3.62 -5.64 15.42
N MET A 102 -2.89 -6.75 15.52
CA MET A 102 -3.11 -7.76 16.55
C MET A 102 -2.90 -7.21 17.97
N ALA A 103 -1.87 -6.39 18.17
CA ALA A 103 -1.65 -5.69 19.43
C ALA A 103 -2.82 -4.74 19.77
N GLY A 104 -3.34 -4.03 18.77
CA GLY A 104 -4.51 -3.17 18.92
C GLY A 104 -5.77 -3.94 19.31
N ILE A 105 -6.05 -5.06 18.65
CA ILE A 105 -7.19 -5.94 18.97
C ILE A 105 -7.06 -6.46 20.42
N SER A 106 -5.87 -6.93 20.79
CA SER A 106 -5.61 -7.41 22.14
C SER A 106 -5.83 -6.30 23.19
N GLY A 107 -5.32 -5.09 22.92
CA GLY A 107 -5.54 -3.92 23.77
C GLY A 107 -7.02 -3.54 23.90
N GLU A 108 -7.76 -3.55 22.78
CA GLU A 108 -9.19 -3.28 22.79
C GLU A 108 -9.97 -4.32 23.63
N MET A 109 -9.60 -5.60 23.54
CA MET A 109 -10.26 -6.66 24.30
C MET A 109 -10.01 -6.59 25.82
N MET A 110 -8.89 -5.98 26.24
CA MET A 110 -8.58 -5.77 27.66
C MET A 110 -9.31 -4.57 28.26
N MET A 111 -9.90 -3.70 27.45
CA MET A 111 -10.63 -2.51 27.92
C MET A 111 -12.13 -2.82 28.12
N PRO A 112 -12.81 -2.15 29.07
CA PRO A 112 -14.25 -2.25 29.22
C PRO A 112 -14.97 -1.77 27.95
N GLN A 113 -15.73 -2.66 27.33
CA GLN A 113 -16.37 -2.37 26.04
C GLN A 113 -17.79 -1.83 26.25
N ARG A 114 -18.09 -0.70 25.62
CA ARG A 114 -19.42 -0.07 25.64
C ARG A 114 -20.38 -0.64 24.59
N ALA A 115 -19.87 -1.26 23.52
CA ALA A 115 -20.65 -1.79 22.43
C ALA A 115 -20.39 -3.29 22.21
N PRO A 116 -21.38 -4.07 21.75
CA PRO A 116 -21.20 -5.47 21.38
C PRO A 116 -20.12 -5.65 20.31
N MET A 117 -19.44 -6.81 20.32
CA MET A 117 -18.36 -7.12 19.38
C MET A 117 -18.81 -6.98 17.90
N MET A 118 -20.02 -7.45 17.56
CA MET A 118 -20.55 -7.35 16.18
C MET A 118 -20.72 -5.89 15.75
N THR A 119 -21.20 -5.02 16.63
CA THR A 119 -21.35 -3.58 16.29
C THR A 119 -20.00 -2.94 16.02
N ARG A 120 -18.96 -3.28 16.79
CA ARG A 120 -17.60 -2.79 16.60
C ARG A 120 -16.94 -3.33 15.33
N LEU A 121 -17.23 -4.58 14.98
CA LEU A 121 -16.72 -5.24 13.80
C LEU A 121 -17.37 -4.70 12.52
N VAL A 122 -18.70 -4.56 12.49
CA VAL A 122 -19.43 -4.08 11.30
C VAL A 122 -19.26 -2.59 11.13
N GLY A 123 -19.31 -1.81 12.20
CA GLY A 123 -19.24 -0.34 12.18
C GLY A 123 -20.33 0.32 11.34
N ASN A 124 -20.17 1.61 11.11
CA ASN A 124 -21.09 2.40 10.30
C ASN A 124 -20.54 2.68 8.90
N ASN A 125 -19.21 2.63 8.72
CA ASN A 125 -18.52 3.03 7.50
C ASN A 125 -18.04 1.85 6.63
N SER A 126 -18.55 0.64 6.83
CA SER A 126 -18.08 -0.56 6.12
C SER A 126 -18.18 -0.44 4.59
N ARG A 127 -19.31 0.05 4.07
CA ARG A 127 -19.51 0.27 2.62
C ARG A 127 -18.61 1.37 2.08
N ALA A 128 -18.51 2.49 2.80
CA ALA A 128 -17.65 3.60 2.42
C ALA A 128 -16.18 3.15 2.37
N CYS A 129 -15.72 2.38 3.36
CA CYS A 129 -14.38 1.79 3.40
C CYS A 129 -14.07 0.95 2.17
N LEU A 130 -14.99 0.01 1.81
CA LEU A 130 -14.80 -0.89 0.67
C LEU A 130 -14.82 -0.20 -0.69
N ILE A 131 -15.43 0.96 -0.81
CA ILE A 131 -15.49 1.73 -2.05
C ILE A 131 -14.33 2.74 -2.10
N SER A 132 -14.14 3.51 -1.04
CA SER A 132 -13.23 4.65 -1.05
C SER A 132 -11.75 4.23 -1.04
N ILE A 133 -11.37 3.18 -0.28
CA ILE A 133 -9.98 2.71 -0.28
C ILE A 133 -9.55 2.24 -1.67
N PRO A 134 -10.27 1.32 -2.36
CA PRO A 134 -9.91 0.94 -3.72
C PRO A 134 -9.93 2.12 -4.70
N LEU A 135 -10.94 2.98 -4.65
CA LEU A 135 -11.08 4.09 -5.60
C LEU A 135 -9.90 5.08 -5.49
N MET A 136 -9.56 5.52 -4.28
CA MET A 136 -8.43 6.41 -4.04
C MET A 136 -7.07 5.73 -4.28
N SER A 137 -7.01 4.40 -4.27
CA SER A 137 -5.80 3.65 -4.59
C SER A 137 -5.49 3.63 -6.08
N LEU A 138 -6.46 3.83 -6.98
CA LEU A 138 -6.26 3.67 -8.41
C LEU A 138 -5.14 4.54 -8.99
N PRO A 139 -5.08 5.86 -8.74
CA PRO A 139 -3.98 6.69 -9.26
C PRO A 139 -2.63 6.29 -8.67
N LEU A 140 -2.59 5.91 -7.38
CA LEU A 140 -1.37 5.46 -6.72
C LEU A 140 -0.90 4.10 -7.26
N LEU A 141 -1.82 3.16 -7.53
CA LEU A 141 -1.53 1.86 -8.14
C LEU A 141 -0.98 2.03 -9.56
N ALA A 142 -1.62 2.88 -10.37
CA ALA A 142 -1.14 3.17 -11.71
C ALA A 142 0.28 3.74 -11.70
N ALA A 143 0.56 4.68 -10.80
CA ALA A 143 1.88 5.26 -10.58
C ALA A 143 2.91 4.23 -10.11
N ALA A 144 2.54 3.36 -9.16
CA ALA A 144 3.41 2.30 -8.66
C ALA A 144 3.78 1.29 -9.76
N LEU A 145 2.80 0.85 -10.55
CA LEU A 145 3.04 -0.06 -11.68
C LEU A 145 3.89 0.62 -12.77
N PHE A 146 3.66 1.91 -13.06
CA PHE A 146 4.50 2.68 -13.96
C PHE A 146 5.95 2.74 -13.48
N GLY A 147 6.18 3.04 -12.20
CA GLY A 147 7.52 3.04 -11.62
C GLY A 147 8.21 1.68 -11.71
N LEU A 148 7.48 0.59 -11.41
CA LEU A 148 8.01 -0.77 -11.45
C LEU A 148 8.31 -1.29 -12.87
N ARG A 149 7.70 -0.73 -13.92
CA ARG A 149 8.04 -1.05 -15.32
C ARG A 149 9.48 -0.70 -15.68
N HIS A 150 10.15 0.17 -14.94
CA HIS A 150 11.56 0.50 -15.15
C HIS A 150 12.51 -0.52 -14.47
N GLY A 151 11.95 -1.46 -13.71
CA GLY A 151 12.66 -2.60 -13.15
C GLY A 151 12.38 -3.88 -13.95
N ALA A 152 13.01 -4.99 -13.56
CA ALA A 152 12.77 -6.31 -14.16
C ALA A 152 12.37 -7.31 -13.07
N PRO A 153 11.15 -7.20 -12.50
CA PRO A 153 10.73 -8.08 -11.42
C PRO A 153 10.58 -9.52 -11.93
N ALA A 154 11.25 -10.46 -11.27
CA ALA A 154 11.21 -11.89 -11.62
C ALA A 154 9.79 -12.50 -11.49
N ARG A 155 8.91 -11.88 -10.69
CA ARG A 155 7.54 -12.34 -10.46
C ARG A 155 6.55 -11.18 -10.64
N PRO A 156 6.12 -10.87 -11.87
CA PRO A 156 5.29 -9.70 -12.20
C PRO A 156 3.98 -9.59 -11.40
N ALA A 157 3.27 -10.72 -11.20
CA ALA A 157 2.04 -10.74 -10.43
C ALA A 157 2.26 -10.40 -8.95
N VAL A 158 3.35 -10.93 -8.34
CA VAL A 158 3.70 -10.64 -6.95
C VAL A 158 4.11 -9.18 -6.79
N ALA A 159 4.95 -8.67 -7.71
CA ALA A 159 5.34 -7.26 -7.71
C ALA A 159 4.12 -6.33 -7.83
N GLY A 160 3.16 -6.68 -8.70
CA GLY A 160 1.89 -5.98 -8.83
C GLY A 160 1.02 -6.04 -7.57
N ALA A 161 0.96 -7.20 -6.90
CA ALA A 161 0.23 -7.33 -5.63
C ALA A 161 0.82 -6.43 -4.53
N ILE A 162 2.15 -6.40 -4.41
CA ILE A 162 2.84 -5.56 -3.43
C ILE A 162 2.68 -4.07 -3.76
N ALA A 163 2.73 -3.70 -5.06
CA ALA A 163 2.40 -2.34 -5.49
C ALA A 163 0.95 -1.96 -5.11
N GLY A 164 0.02 -2.91 -5.23
CA GLY A 164 -1.37 -2.76 -4.78
C GLY A 164 -1.47 -2.52 -3.27
N LEU A 165 -0.73 -3.27 -2.46
CA LEU A 165 -0.67 -3.05 -1.00
C LEU A 165 -0.07 -1.69 -0.65
N ALA A 166 0.96 -1.23 -1.37
CA ALA A 166 1.55 0.09 -1.17
C ALA A 166 0.52 1.20 -1.46
N ALA A 167 -0.14 1.13 -2.62
CA ALA A 167 -1.17 2.07 -3.03
C ALA A 167 -2.36 2.08 -2.04
N ALA A 168 -2.82 0.89 -1.64
CA ALA A 168 -3.91 0.72 -0.70
C ALA A 168 -3.56 1.24 0.71
N GLY A 169 -2.33 1.01 1.17
CA GLY A 169 -1.85 1.52 2.45
C GLY A 169 -1.87 3.05 2.50
N LEU A 170 -1.40 3.72 1.44
CA LEU A 170 -1.45 5.17 1.31
C LEU A 170 -2.90 5.68 1.27
N ALA A 171 -3.77 5.09 0.44
CA ALA A 171 -5.18 5.46 0.35
C ALA A 171 -5.93 5.19 1.67
N ALA A 172 -5.66 4.08 2.34
CA ALA A 172 -6.23 3.75 3.64
C ALA A 172 -5.81 4.74 4.74
N THR A 173 -4.59 5.30 4.63
CA THR A 173 -4.13 6.36 5.54
C THR A 173 -4.96 7.64 5.36
N LEU A 174 -5.27 8.02 4.12
CA LEU A 174 -6.18 9.15 3.85
C LEU A 174 -7.58 8.85 4.37
N TYR A 175 -8.11 7.66 4.08
CA TYR A 175 -9.43 7.24 4.53
C TYR A 175 -9.54 7.18 6.07
N ALA A 176 -8.46 6.83 6.78
CA ALA A 176 -8.42 6.81 8.23
C ALA A 176 -8.74 8.17 8.88
N SER A 177 -8.44 9.29 8.20
CA SER A 177 -8.77 10.63 8.67
C SER A 177 -10.25 10.99 8.52
N HIS A 178 -11.00 10.28 7.68
CA HIS A 178 -12.44 10.43 7.48
C HIS A 178 -13.25 9.48 8.38
N CYS A 179 -12.82 8.22 8.47
CA CYS A 179 -13.58 7.14 9.09
C CYS A 179 -13.76 7.35 10.60
N THR A 180 -15.01 7.32 11.07
CA THR A 180 -15.37 7.46 12.49
C THR A 180 -15.30 6.16 13.27
N ASP A 181 -15.18 5.01 12.60
CA ASP A 181 -15.03 3.71 13.25
C ASP A 181 -13.56 3.50 13.64
N ASP A 182 -13.26 3.65 14.94
CA ASP A 182 -11.90 3.59 15.47
C ASP A 182 -11.53 2.20 16.02
N SER A 183 -12.46 1.24 16.05
CA SER A 183 -12.21 -0.12 16.56
C SER A 183 -11.15 -0.85 15.71
N PRO A 184 -10.11 -1.43 16.31
CA PRO A 184 -9.18 -2.32 15.64
C PRO A 184 -9.84 -3.51 14.94
N LEU A 185 -11.00 -3.99 15.44
CA LEU A 185 -11.78 -5.05 14.77
C LEU A 185 -12.35 -4.57 13.43
N PHE A 186 -12.81 -3.33 13.36
CA PHE A 186 -13.26 -2.72 12.11
C PHE A 186 -12.11 -2.63 11.10
N VAL A 187 -10.95 -2.16 11.54
CA VAL A 187 -9.74 -2.06 10.70
C VAL A 187 -9.31 -3.44 10.21
N ALA A 188 -9.28 -4.44 11.12
CA ALA A 188 -8.90 -5.81 10.77
C ALA A 188 -9.81 -6.43 9.72
N THR A 189 -11.08 -6.07 9.70
CA THR A 189 -12.05 -6.62 8.74
C THR A 189 -12.07 -5.82 7.45
N TRP A 190 -12.49 -4.57 7.50
CA TRP A 190 -12.86 -3.81 6.31
C TRP A 190 -11.66 -3.19 5.59
N TYR A 191 -10.65 -2.69 6.34
CA TYR A 191 -9.42 -2.21 5.71
C TYR A 191 -8.65 -3.37 5.08
N THR A 192 -8.62 -4.53 5.74
CA THR A 192 -7.95 -5.72 5.17
C THR A 192 -8.63 -6.20 3.90
N ILE A 193 -9.97 -6.26 3.86
CA ILE A 193 -10.70 -6.61 2.64
C ILE A 193 -10.45 -5.59 1.54
N GLY A 194 -10.55 -4.29 1.85
CA GLY A 194 -10.31 -3.22 0.88
C GLY A 194 -8.89 -3.24 0.30
N THR A 195 -7.87 -3.40 1.15
CA THR A 195 -6.47 -3.47 0.72
C THR A 195 -6.16 -4.77 -0.05
N ALA A 196 -6.75 -5.91 0.35
CA ALA A 196 -6.62 -7.18 -0.36
C ALA A 196 -7.22 -7.11 -1.77
N LEU A 197 -8.36 -6.43 -1.93
CA LEU A 197 -8.96 -6.20 -3.25
C LEU A 197 -8.02 -5.42 -4.17
N VAL A 198 -7.41 -4.34 -3.68
CA VAL A 198 -6.43 -3.56 -4.46
C VAL A 198 -5.19 -4.38 -4.78
N ALA A 199 -4.71 -5.20 -3.83
CA ALA A 199 -3.59 -6.11 -4.06
C ALA A 199 -3.91 -7.14 -5.17
N ALA A 200 -5.12 -7.70 -5.18
CA ALA A 200 -5.58 -8.60 -6.23
C ALA A 200 -5.64 -7.91 -7.60
N ILE A 201 -6.20 -6.70 -7.67
CA ILE A 201 -6.22 -5.88 -8.89
C ILE A 201 -4.78 -5.60 -9.35
N GLY A 202 -3.90 -5.21 -8.44
CA GLY A 202 -2.49 -4.99 -8.70
C GLY A 202 -1.77 -6.23 -9.24
N ALA A 203 -2.07 -7.42 -8.69
CA ALA A 203 -1.53 -8.70 -9.18
C ALA A 203 -1.98 -8.99 -10.62
N LEU A 204 -3.26 -8.80 -10.91
CA LEU A 204 -3.84 -9.05 -12.23
C LEU A 204 -3.24 -8.10 -13.28
N ILE A 205 -3.18 -6.80 -13.00
CA ILE A 205 -2.62 -5.80 -13.92
C ILE A 205 -1.11 -6.01 -14.03
N GLY A 206 -0.41 -6.19 -12.92
CA GLY A 206 1.04 -6.40 -12.88
C GLY A 206 1.48 -7.64 -13.66
N SER A 207 0.69 -8.72 -13.60
CA SER A 207 0.95 -9.93 -14.39
C SER A 207 0.97 -9.70 -15.90
N LYS A 208 0.35 -8.62 -16.38
CA LYS A 208 0.32 -8.26 -17.82
C LYS A 208 1.28 -7.12 -18.16
N VAL A 209 1.36 -6.10 -17.29
CA VAL A 209 2.07 -4.84 -17.55
C VAL A 209 3.57 -4.92 -17.21
N LEU A 210 3.95 -5.79 -16.28
CA LEU A 210 5.33 -5.97 -15.81
C LEU A 210 6.04 -7.17 -16.45
N ARG A 211 5.49 -7.76 -17.51
CA ARG A 211 6.15 -8.81 -18.31
C ARG A 211 7.06 -8.15 -19.35
N TYR A 212 8.27 -8.69 -19.48
CA TYR A 212 9.25 -8.36 -20.50
C TYR A 212 9.46 -9.55 -21.41
#